data_97bd5cb8f7e492b3d218f0f37739902f
#
_entry.id   97bd5cb8f7e492b3d218f0f37739902f
#
_cell.length_a   1.000
_cell.length_b   1.000
_cell.length_c   1.000
_cell.angle_alpha   90.00
_cell.angle_beta   90.00
_cell.angle_gamma   90.00
#
_symmetry.space_group_name_H-M   'P 1'
#
loop_
_entity.id
_entity.type
_entity.pdbx_description
1 polymer ?
#
loop_
_entity_poly.entity_id
_entity_poly.type
_entity_poly.pdbx_seq_one_letter_code
_entity_poly.pdbx_strand_id
1 'polypeptide(L)'
;MLYNILAIGDVVGGCGVSCLERHLRAVKKLKNIHFTVVNGENAAMVGLTPNDAERIFSAGADVITLGNHTFGKMQITDYLDDCPYILRPHNLGARVPGRGYGVFDCGRARIAVMNLIGRCDLAFNADNPFKTADELLKSEEKPTFTLLDFHAEATSEKLAMAYYLDGRVSAIWGTHTHVPTADEEVFPKGTGYLTDLGMTGAVRSVLGIKPEQSVETFLGGLPGRYREPEKSSGKMQGAIFTLDDATGLCVGVERVDVR
;
A
#
# COMPACT_ATOMS: atom_id res chain seq x y z
N MET A 1 -18.37 6.08 -16.31
CA MET A 1 -17.61 4.86 -16.68
C MET A 1 -17.00 4.27 -15.41
N LEU A 2 -16.93 2.90 -15.31
CA LEU A 2 -16.35 2.28 -14.13
C LEU A 2 -14.85 2.02 -14.32
N TYR A 3 -14.08 2.33 -13.27
CA TYR A 3 -12.63 2.10 -13.20
C TYR A 3 -12.33 1.11 -12.09
N ASN A 4 -11.65 0.02 -12.42
CA ASN A 4 -11.16 -0.94 -11.43
C ASN A 4 -9.74 -0.57 -11.02
N ILE A 5 -9.58 -0.21 -9.76
CA ILE A 5 -8.30 0.13 -9.14
C ILE A 5 -7.87 -1.04 -8.27
N LEU A 6 -6.68 -1.56 -8.51
CA LEU A 6 -6.11 -2.65 -7.73
C LEU A 6 -5.11 -2.09 -6.71
N ALA A 7 -5.37 -2.32 -5.43
CA ALA A 7 -4.44 -2.06 -4.35
C ALA A 7 -3.85 -3.40 -3.87
N ILE A 8 -2.52 -3.49 -3.82
CA ILE A 8 -1.78 -4.68 -3.39
C ILE A 8 -1.11 -4.40 -2.04
N GLY A 9 -1.31 -5.31 -1.09
CA GLY A 9 -0.73 -5.25 0.25
C GLY A 9 0.79 -5.46 0.25
N ASP A 10 1.37 -5.22 1.41
CA ASP A 10 2.81 -5.15 1.66
C ASP A 10 3.60 -6.26 0.96
N VAL A 11 4.45 -5.87 0.00
CA VAL A 11 5.34 -6.81 -0.71
C VAL A 11 6.52 -7.14 0.19
N VAL A 12 6.66 -8.43 0.53
CA VAL A 12 7.67 -8.89 1.49
C VAL A 12 8.67 -9.83 0.82
N GLY A 13 9.92 -9.38 0.77
CA GLY A 13 11.07 -10.15 0.29
C GLY A 13 11.03 -10.50 -1.19
N GLY A 14 12.05 -11.23 -1.64
CA GLY A 14 12.16 -11.70 -3.02
C GLY A 14 11.02 -12.63 -3.43
N CYS A 15 10.44 -13.38 -2.49
CA CYS A 15 9.26 -14.21 -2.73
C CYS A 15 8.05 -13.36 -3.13
N GLY A 16 7.82 -12.22 -2.45
CA GLY A 16 6.75 -11.28 -2.76
C GLY A 16 6.92 -10.63 -4.13
N VAL A 17 8.12 -10.11 -4.43
CA VAL A 17 8.42 -9.53 -5.74
C VAL A 17 8.22 -10.55 -6.86
N SER A 18 8.73 -11.78 -6.69
CA SER A 18 8.57 -12.86 -7.69
C SER A 18 7.11 -13.30 -7.85
N CYS A 19 6.28 -13.16 -6.80
CA CYS A 19 4.85 -13.43 -6.88
C CYS A 19 4.14 -12.37 -7.74
N LEU A 20 4.47 -11.09 -7.59
CA LEU A 20 3.97 -10.01 -8.46
C LEU A 20 4.35 -10.27 -9.92
N GLU A 21 5.62 -10.56 -10.20
CA GLU A 21 6.12 -10.83 -11.56
C GLU A 21 5.33 -11.94 -12.26
N ARG A 22 4.92 -12.96 -11.51
CA ARG A 22 4.16 -14.10 -12.05
C ARG A 22 2.68 -13.82 -12.26
N HIS A 23 2.04 -13.06 -11.37
CA HIS A 23 0.58 -13.05 -11.28
C HIS A 23 -0.07 -11.70 -11.61
N LEU A 24 0.61 -10.56 -11.36
CA LEU A 24 -0.02 -9.24 -11.42
C LEU A 24 -0.61 -8.94 -12.81
N ARG A 25 0.14 -9.17 -13.89
CA ARG A 25 -0.35 -8.91 -15.26
C ARG A 25 -1.57 -9.76 -15.62
N ALA A 26 -1.61 -11.02 -15.17
CA ALA A 26 -2.74 -11.91 -15.42
C ALA A 26 -3.99 -11.42 -14.66
N VAL A 27 -3.84 -11.02 -13.40
CA VAL A 27 -4.94 -10.44 -12.60
C VAL A 27 -5.42 -9.13 -13.21
N LYS A 28 -4.51 -8.23 -13.62
CA LYS A 28 -4.88 -6.97 -14.31
C LYS A 28 -5.75 -7.25 -15.55
N LYS A 29 -5.37 -8.21 -16.36
CA LYS A 29 -6.14 -8.59 -17.56
C LYS A 29 -7.49 -9.23 -17.20
N LEU A 30 -7.50 -10.19 -16.26
CA LEU A 30 -8.70 -10.94 -15.86
C LEU A 30 -9.77 -10.02 -15.23
N LYS A 31 -9.35 -9.09 -14.40
CA LYS A 31 -10.21 -8.18 -13.63
C LYS A 31 -10.39 -6.82 -14.29
N ASN A 32 -9.90 -6.63 -15.51
CA ASN A 32 -9.95 -5.36 -16.23
C ASN A 32 -9.45 -4.19 -15.38
N ILE A 33 -8.24 -4.32 -14.79
CA ILE A 33 -7.65 -3.32 -13.92
C ILE A 33 -7.10 -2.15 -14.74
N HIS A 34 -7.48 -0.95 -14.38
CA HIS A 34 -7.10 0.30 -15.04
C HIS A 34 -5.87 0.95 -14.37
N PHE A 35 -5.74 0.81 -13.05
CA PHE A 35 -4.63 1.39 -12.29
C PHE A 35 -4.28 0.51 -11.10
N THR A 36 -2.99 0.43 -10.76
CA THR A 36 -2.50 -0.48 -9.71
C THR A 36 -1.55 0.25 -8.77
N VAL A 37 -1.87 0.22 -7.48
CA VAL A 37 -1.02 0.71 -6.39
C VAL A 37 -0.48 -0.50 -5.62
N VAL A 38 0.82 -0.53 -5.37
CA VAL A 38 1.49 -1.63 -4.67
C VAL A 38 2.25 -1.07 -3.47
N ASN A 39 2.00 -1.57 -2.26
CA ASN A 39 2.85 -1.23 -1.13
C ASN A 39 4.15 -2.06 -1.21
N GLY A 40 5.27 -1.37 -1.44
CA GLY A 40 6.59 -1.97 -1.69
C GLY A 40 7.56 -1.87 -0.52
N GLU A 41 7.14 -1.38 0.64
CA GLU A 41 8.07 -1.02 1.73
C GLU A 41 8.93 -2.16 2.28
N ASN A 42 8.47 -3.40 2.11
CA ASN A 42 9.16 -4.60 2.61
C ASN A 42 9.76 -5.49 1.50
N ALA A 43 9.84 -4.99 0.25
CA ALA A 43 10.36 -5.76 -0.89
C ALA A 43 11.80 -6.27 -0.67
N ALA A 44 12.63 -5.56 0.10
CA ALA A 44 13.95 -5.99 0.55
C ALA A 44 13.97 -6.49 2.00
N MET A 45 12.88 -7.10 2.49
CA MET A 45 12.57 -7.52 3.87
C MET A 45 12.35 -6.33 4.82
N VAL A 46 13.13 -5.30 4.73
CA VAL A 46 13.01 -4.01 5.43
C VAL A 46 13.47 -2.94 4.45
N GLY A 47 12.54 -2.14 3.97
CA GLY A 47 12.78 -1.12 2.95
C GLY A 47 12.65 -1.63 1.52
N LEU A 48 12.77 -0.70 0.59
CA LEU A 48 12.76 -0.90 -0.85
C LEU A 48 14.13 -0.57 -1.43
N THR A 49 14.61 -1.33 -2.42
CA THR A 49 15.77 -0.96 -3.22
C THR A 49 15.33 -0.45 -4.60
N PRO A 50 16.15 0.38 -5.30
CA PRO A 50 15.85 0.77 -6.67
C PRO A 50 15.59 -0.42 -7.60
N ASN A 51 16.39 -1.49 -7.48
CA ASN A 51 16.20 -2.71 -8.27
C ASN A 51 14.86 -3.39 -8.01
N ASP A 52 14.41 -3.47 -6.75
CA ASP A 52 13.10 -4.06 -6.43
C ASP A 52 11.96 -3.16 -6.91
N ALA A 53 12.13 -1.83 -6.85
CA ALA A 53 11.16 -0.88 -7.41
C ALA A 53 10.96 -1.10 -8.92
N GLU A 54 12.07 -1.19 -9.68
CA GLU A 54 12.03 -1.45 -11.12
C GLU A 54 11.35 -2.79 -11.46
N ARG A 55 11.59 -3.84 -10.67
CA ARG A 55 10.93 -5.14 -10.81
C ARG A 55 9.42 -5.03 -10.55
N ILE A 56 9.00 -4.30 -9.52
CA ILE A 56 7.59 -4.07 -9.19
C ILE A 56 6.89 -3.28 -10.30
N PHE A 57 7.51 -2.21 -10.82
CA PHE A 57 6.98 -1.49 -11.99
C PHE A 57 6.91 -2.38 -13.23
N SER A 58 7.97 -3.15 -13.50
CA SER A 58 8.00 -4.10 -14.62
C SER A 58 6.95 -5.20 -14.49
N ALA A 59 6.56 -5.59 -13.29
CA ALA A 59 5.45 -6.51 -13.05
C ALA A 59 4.09 -5.92 -13.40
N GLY A 60 3.95 -4.58 -13.41
CA GLY A 60 2.73 -3.87 -13.83
C GLY A 60 2.12 -2.95 -12.79
N ALA A 61 2.86 -2.57 -11.74
CA ALA A 61 2.45 -1.49 -10.83
C ALA A 61 2.53 -0.14 -11.55
N ASP A 62 1.58 0.74 -11.25
CA ASP A 62 1.55 2.12 -11.74
C ASP A 62 2.14 3.08 -10.71
N VAL A 63 1.94 2.79 -9.40
CA VAL A 63 2.48 3.53 -8.26
C VAL A 63 2.92 2.56 -7.17
N ILE A 64 4.02 2.88 -6.49
CA ILE A 64 4.48 2.18 -5.29
C ILE A 64 4.27 3.10 -4.09
N THR A 65 3.61 2.60 -3.04
CA THR A 65 3.52 3.25 -1.72
C THR A 65 4.50 2.59 -0.75
N LEU A 66 4.86 3.32 0.30
CA LEU A 66 5.79 2.88 1.34
C LEU A 66 5.14 3.07 2.73
N GLY A 67 5.90 2.80 3.79
CA GLY A 67 5.44 2.91 5.16
C GLY A 67 6.57 3.25 6.13
N ASN A 68 6.56 2.63 7.33
CA ASN A 68 7.55 2.88 8.37
C ASN A 68 8.97 2.41 8.00
N HIS A 69 9.12 1.52 7.02
CA HIS A 69 10.42 1.08 6.54
C HIS A 69 10.93 1.86 5.31
N THR A 70 10.33 3.00 4.97
CA THR A 70 10.72 3.83 3.81
C THR A 70 12.24 4.00 3.68
N PHE A 71 12.90 4.31 4.77
CA PHE A 71 14.36 4.52 4.81
C PHE A 71 15.15 3.31 5.33
N GLY A 72 14.56 2.13 5.32
CA GLY A 72 15.23 0.88 5.71
C GLY A 72 16.40 0.47 4.80
N LYS A 73 16.44 1.03 3.58
CA LYS A 73 17.56 0.92 2.63
C LYS A 73 17.98 2.31 2.18
N MET A 74 19.17 2.74 2.55
CA MET A 74 19.67 4.07 2.18
C MET A 74 19.77 4.29 0.65
N GLN A 75 19.92 3.23 -0.12
CA GLN A 75 19.97 3.28 -1.59
C GLN A 75 18.70 3.86 -2.24
N ILE A 76 17.56 3.86 -1.53
CA ILE A 76 16.31 4.40 -2.05
C ILE A 76 16.26 5.94 -2.00
N THR A 77 17.05 6.58 -1.14
CA THR A 77 16.94 8.02 -0.84
C THR A 77 17.02 8.91 -2.07
N ASP A 78 18.07 8.77 -2.85
CA ASP A 78 18.25 9.57 -4.07
C ASP A 78 17.19 9.18 -5.13
N TYR A 79 16.86 7.90 -5.21
CA TYR A 79 15.86 7.39 -6.14
C TYR A 79 14.44 7.89 -5.85
N LEU A 80 14.10 8.18 -4.59
CA LEU A 80 12.80 8.76 -4.21
C LEU A 80 12.59 10.17 -4.75
N ASP A 81 13.64 10.98 -4.88
CA ASP A 81 13.54 12.33 -5.45
C ASP A 81 13.39 12.28 -6.98
N ASP A 82 14.03 11.32 -7.64
CA ASP A 82 14.03 11.16 -9.09
C ASP A 82 12.77 10.42 -9.61
N CYS A 83 12.16 9.54 -8.80
CA CYS A 83 11.01 8.73 -9.23
C CYS A 83 9.68 9.26 -8.67
N PRO A 84 8.85 9.96 -9.46
CA PRO A 84 7.58 10.52 -8.99
C PRO A 84 6.50 9.45 -8.72
N TYR A 85 6.74 8.20 -9.10
CA TYR A 85 5.80 7.09 -8.97
C TYR A 85 6.00 6.27 -7.68
N ILE A 86 6.94 6.68 -6.81
CA ILE A 86 7.11 6.11 -5.46
C ILE A 86 6.69 7.16 -4.43
N LEU A 87 5.72 6.79 -3.60
CA LEU A 87 5.16 7.66 -2.58
C LEU A 87 5.51 7.13 -1.19
N ARG A 88 6.29 7.91 -0.44
CA ARG A 88 6.51 7.68 0.99
C ARG A 88 5.36 8.27 1.81
N PRO A 89 5.19 7.92 3.09
CA PRO A 89 4.22 8.63 3.93
C PRO A 89 4.46 10.14 3.93
N HIS A 90 3.44 10.90 3.52
CA HIS A 90 3.55 12.36 3.36
C HIS A 90 3.82 13.06 4.69
N ASN A 91 3.21 12.54 5.76
CA ASN A 91 3.33 13.10 7.09
C ASN A 91 4.64 12.74 7.85
N LEU A 92 5.65 12.22 7.16
CA LEU A 92 7.03 12.08 7.71
C LEU A 92 7.82 13.41 7.68
N GLY A 93 7.18 14.50 7.27
CA GLY A 93 7.79 15.83 7.23
C GLY A 93 8.49 16.17 5.92
N ALA A 94 8.68 17.48 5.71
CA ALA A 94 9.14 18.02 4.43
C ALA A 94 10.68 17.95 4.22
N ARG A 95 11.45 17.55 5.24
CA ARG A 95 12.91 17.49 5.17
C ARG A 95 13.47 16.17 4.67
N VAL A 96 12.63 15.15 4.53
CA VAL A 96 13.07 13.82 4.05
C VAL A 96 12.83 13.69 2.55
N PRO A 97 13.69 12.94 1.83
CA PRO A 97 13.59 12.74 0.38
C PRO A 97 12.26 12.15 -0.06
N GLY A 98 11.88 12.43 -1.31
CA GLY A 98 10.69 11.91 -1.94
C GLY A 98 9.41 12.66 -1.56
N ARG A 99 8.33 12.21 -2.13
CA ARG A 99 6.99 12.79 -1.99
C ARG A 99 6.00 11.78 -1.45
N GLY A 100 4.88 12.21 -0.90
CA GLY A 100 3.84 11.30 -0.38
C GLY A 100 2.47 11.52 -1.01
N TYR A 101 2.41 12.34 -2.07
CA TYR A 101 1.23 12.63 -2.86
C TYR A 101 1.65 12.79 -4.32
N GLY A 102 0.82 12.29 -5.22
CA GLY A 102 0.97 12.47 -6.66
C GLY A 102 -0.36 12.33 -7.38
N VAL A 103 -0.48 12.97 -8.55
CA VAL A 103 -1.62 12.84 -9.46
C VAL A 103 -1.13 12.23 -10.76
N PHE A 104 -1.77 11.14 -11.17
CA PHE A 104 -1.36 10.29 -12.29
C PHE A 104 -2.46 10.20 -13.33
N ASP A 105 -2.08 10.21 -14.61
CA ASP A 105 -3.02 10.02 -15.70
C ASP A 105 -3.37 8.55 -15.88
N CYS A 106 -4.67 8.27 -16.01
CA CYS A 106 -5.21 6.94 -16.29
C CYS A 106 -6.25 7.05 -17.41
N GLY A 107 -5.79 7.19 -18.64
CA GLY A 107 -6.64 7.40 -19.80
C GLY A 107 -7.39 8.73 -19.71
N ARG A 108 -8.71 8.68 -19.47
CA ARG A 108 -9.54 9.89 -19.31
C ARG A 108 -9.66 10.37 -17.86
N ALA A 109 -9.24 9.55 -16.90
CA ALA A 109 -9.29 9.87 -15.48
C ALA A 109 -7.93 10.34 -14.98
N ARG A 110 -7.94 11.23 -13.98
CA ARG A 110 -6.76 11.60 -13.19
C ARG A 110 -6.93 11.03 -11.78
N ILE A 111 -5.92 10.32 -11.30
CA ILE A 111 -5.96 9.61 -10.04
C ILE A 111 -4.94 10.24 -9.09
N ALA A 112 -5.43 10.84 -8.00
CA ALA A 112 -4.58 11.24 -6.89
C ALA A 112 -4.33 10.03 -5.99
N VAL A 113 -3.08 9.82 -5.61
CA VAL A 113 -2.69 8.82 -4.60
C VAL A 113 -2.01 9.54 -3.45
N MET A 114 -2.52 9.33 -2.24
CA MET A 114 -1.95 9.78 -0.98
C MET A 114 -1.38 8.57 -0.25
N ASN A 115 -0.21 8.72 0.35
CA ASN A 115 0.34 7.76 1.31
C ASN A 115 0.53 8.47 2.66
N LEU A 116 -0.08 7.94 3.70
CA LEU A 116 0.02 8.47 5.07
C LEU A 116 0.39 7.35 6.04
N ILE A 117 1.06 7.71 7.13
CA ILE A 117 1.39 6.79 8.23
C ILE A 117 0.61 7.15 9.49
N GLY A 118 0.10 6.12 10.18
CA GLY A 118 -0.53 6.25 11.49
C GLY A 118 0.47 6.61 12.59
N ARG A 119 -0.06 6.94 13.76
CA ARG A 119 0.73 7.32 14.94
C ARG A 119 0.47 6.44 16.15
N CYS A 120 -0.63 5.69 16.13
CA CYS A 120 -0.99 4.79 17.21
C CYS A 120 -0.12 3.52 17.12
N ASP A 121 0.60 3.21 18.20
CA ASP A 121 1.49 2.06 18.32
C ASP A 121 2.63 1.97 17.26
N LEU A 122 2.89 3.08 16.57
CA LEU A 122 4.03 3.25 15.69
C LEU A 122 4.98 4.31 16.28
N ALA A 123 6.20 3.89 16.63
CA ALA A 123 7.23 4.78 17.19
C ALA A 123 7.88 5.66 16.09
N PHE A 124 7.07 6.51 15.45
CA PHE A 124 7.51 7.42 14.39
C PHE A 124 7.20 8.87 14.74
N ASN A 125 8.14 9.76 14.42
CA ASN A 125 7.90 11.21 14.52
C ASN A 125 7.20 11.69 13.25
N ALA A 126 5.89 11.40 13.16
CA ALA A 126 5.06 11.78 12.05
C ALA A 126 4.06 12.88 12.46
N ASP A 127 3.74 13.78 11.54
CA ASP A 127 2.66 14.75 11.71
C ASP A 127 1.30 14.06 11.79
N ASN A 128 0.28 14.78 12.26
CA ASN A 128 -1.07 14.23 12.42
C ASN A 128 -1.66 13.87 11.03
N PRO A 129 -1.94 12.57 10.74
CA PRO A 129 -2.36 12.13 9.42
C PRO A 129 -3.73 12.71 9.00
N PHE A 130 -4.62 13.01 9.94
CA PHE A 130 -5.93 13.61 9.65
C PHE A 130 -5.78 15.05 9.16
N LYS A 131 -4.90 15.83 9.81
CA LYS A 131 -4.61 17.21 9.37
C LYS A 131 -3.89 17.22 8.03
N THR A 132 -2.93 16.30 7.84
CA THR A 132 -2.21 16.17 6.57
C THR A 132 -3.16 15.79 5.43
N ALA A 133 -4.11 14.89 5.66
CA ALA A 133 -5.15 14.55 4.67
C ALA A 133 -5.98 15.79 4.30
N ASP A 134 -6.39 16.59 5.28
CA ASP A 134 -7.14 17.85 5.03
C ASP A 134 -6.33 18.85 4.19
N GLU A 135 -5.03 18.95 4.41
CA GLU A 135 -4.14 19.84 3.67
C GLU A 135 -4.01 19.38 2.22
N LEU A 136 -3.80 18.08 1.99
CA LEU A 136 -3.69 17.50 0.66
C LEU A 136 -4.99 17.64 -0.15
N LEU A 137 -6.14 17.49 0.49
CA LEU A 137 -7.45 17.63 -0.16
C LEU A 137 -7.82 19.08 -0.51
N LYS A 138 -7.09 20.08 0.00
CA LYS A 138 -7.23 21.49 -0.40
C LYS A 138 -6.49 21.84 -1.68
N SER A 139 -5.72 20.91 -2.25
CA SER A 139 -5.00 21.13 -3.51
C SER A 139 -5.94 21.67 -4.59
N GLU A 140 -5.44 22.61 -5.40
CA GLU A 140 -6.18 23.16 -6.55
C GLU A 140 -6.39 22.11 -7.66
N GLU A 141 -5.57 21.07 -7.65
CA GLU A 141 -5.75 19.93 -8.55
C GLU A 141 -7.04 19.17 -8.19
N LYS A 142 -7.91 19.00 -9.18
CA LYS A 142 -9.16 18.25 -9.03
C LYS A 142 -9.02 16.91 -9.78
N PRO A 143 -8.53 15.86 -9.11
CA PRO A 143 -8.46 14.53 -9.71
C PRO A 143 -9.88 13.96 -9.87
N THR A 144 -10.05 13.01 -10.80
CA THR A 144 -11.28 12.23 -10.95
C THR A 144 -11.49 11.32 -9.74
N PHE A 145 -10.40 10.73 -9.25
CA PHE A 145 -10.39 9.83 -8.08
C PHE A 145 -9.28 10.21 -7.12
N THR A 146 -9.54 10.04 -5.83
CA THR A 146 -8.55 10.21 -4.76
C THR A 146 -8.46 8.92 -3.96
N LEU A 147 -7.25 8.38 -3.85
CA LEU A 147 -6.93 7.11 -3.18
C LEU A 147 -6.02 7.38 -1.98
N LEU A 148 -6.21 6.65 -0.90
CA LEU A 148 -5.35 6.72 0.29
C LEU A 148 -4.86 5.32 0.69
N ASP A 149 -3.55 5.13 0.66
CA ASP A 149 -2.86 4.07 1.41
C ASP A 149 -2.55 4.59 2.81
N PHE A 150 -3.25 4.06 3.82
CA PHE A 150 -3.04 4.42 5.21
C PHE A 150 -2.26 3.33 5.95
N HIS A 151 -0.96 3.51 6.00
CA HIS A 151 -0.02 2.58 6.62
C HIS A 151 -0.03 2.75 8.14
N ALA A 152 -0.79 1.92 8.86
CA ALA A 152 -1.01 2.07 10.30
C ALA A 152 -1.16 0.73 11.01
N GLU A 153 -0.72 0.67 12.27
CA GLU A 153 -0.87 -0.53 13.14
C GLU A 153 -2.31 -0.65 13.63
N ALA A 154 -2.85 0.40 14.26
CA ALA A 154 -4.12 0.32 14.97
C ALA A 154 -5.34 0.31 14.03
N THR A 155 -6.15 -0.73 14.12
CA THR A 155 -7.42 -0.84 13.37
C THR A 155 -8.37 0.32 13.68
N SER A 156 -8.38 0.81 14.93
CA SER A 156 -9.20 1.95 15.34
C SER A 156 -8.79 3.25 14.64
N GLU A 157 -7.49 3.47 14.43
CA GLU A 157 -6.99 4.64 13.70
C GLU A 157 -7.35 4.55 12.21
N LYS A 158 -7.26 3.35 11.60
CA LYS A 158 -7.67 3.09 10.21
C LYS A 158 -9.16 3.37 10.00
N LEU A 159 -10.02 2.80 10.85
CA LEU A 159 -11.47 3.04 10.80
C LEU A 159 -11.81 4.51 11.03
N ALA A 160 -11.20 5.17 12.01
CA ALA A 160 -11.43 6.59 12.27
C ALA A 160 -11.07 7.45 11.04
N MET A 161 -9.97 7.15 10.36
CA MET A 161 -9.58 7.83 9.11
C MET A 161 -10.63 7.61 8.01
N ALA A 162 -11.15 6.39 7.88
CA ALA A 162 -12.18 6.08 6.89
C ALA A 162 -13.47 6.86 7.13
N TYR A 163 -13.99 6.86 8.35
CA TYR A 163 -15.18 7.68 8.71
C TYR A 163 -14.94 9.18 8.54
N TYR A 164 -13.73 9.64 8.85
CA TYR A 164 -13.37 11.05 8.71
C TYR A 164 -13.36 11.52 7.26
N LEU A 165 -12.93 10.65 6.36
CA LEU A 165 -12.79 10.97 4.93
C LEU A 165 -13.95 10.44 4.07
N ASP A 166 -14.97 9.79 4.66
CA ASP A 166 -16.11 9.24 3.92
C ASP A 166 -16.81 10.30 3.07
N GLY A 167 -16.91 10.04 1.77
CA GLY A 167 -17.43 10.94 0.74
C GLY A 167 -16.47 12.05 0.29
N ARG A 168 -15.23 12.08 0.83
CA ARG A 168 -14.21 13.07 0.46
C ARG A 168 -13.09 12.46 -0.39
N VAL A 169 -12.97 11.12 -0.38
CA VAL A 169 -12.03 10.35 -1.17
C VAL A 169 -12.74 9.14 -1.78
N SER A 170 -12.20 8.60 -2.86
CA SER A 170 -12.81 7.48 -3.58
C SER A 170 -12.59 6.14 -2.88
N ALA A 171 -11.38 5.91 -2.37
CA ALA A 171 -11.03 4.67 -1.68
C ALA A 171 -9.94 4.89 -0.63
N ILE A 172 -10.03 4.10 0.46
CA ILE A 172 -9.04 4.02 1.54
C ILE A 172 -8.78 2.56 1.84
N TRP A 173 -7.52 2.20 1.96
CA TRP A 173 -7.11 0.89 2.46
C TRP A 173 -5.99 1.00 3.46
N GLY A 174 -5.95 0.06 4.38
CA GLY A 174 -4.85 -0.07 5.32
C GLY A 174 -3.79 -1.05 4.83
N THR A 175 -2.56 -0.81 5.30
CA THR A 175 -1.37 -1.66 5.15
C THR A 175 -0.64 -1.77 6.49
N HIS A 176 0.46 -2.46 6.60
CA HIS A 176 1.35 -2.65 7.75
C HIS A 176 1.21 -3.99 8.46
N THR A 177 -0.01 -4.44 8.79
CA THR A 177 -0.14 -5.63 9.67
C THR A 177 0.17 -6.93 8.95
N HIS A 178 0.22 -6.95 7.62
CA HIS A 178 0.43 -8.12 6.77
C HIS A 178 -0.69 -9.18 6.87
N VAL A 179 -1.78 -8.90 7.60
CA VAL A 179 -2.90 -9.80 7.79
C VAL A 179 -4.16 -9.21 7.16
N PRO A 180 -4.69 -9.84 6.10
CA PRO A 180 -5.85 -9.29 5.41
C PRO A 180 -7.09 -9.37 6.29
N THR A 181 -7.85 -8.28 6.34
CA THR A 181 -9.15 -8.24 7.02
C THR A 181 -10.28 -8.65 6.07
N ALA A 182 -11.49 -8.80 6.59
CA ALA A 182 -12.67 -9.27 5.87
C ALA A 182 -13.83 -8.29 6.03
N ASP A 183 -13.50 -7.01 6.06
CA ASP A 183 -14.42 -5.89 6.29
C ASP A 183 -14.49 -4.94 5.07
N GLU A 184 -14.29 -5.51 3.87
CA GLU A 184 -14.43 -4.75 2.64
C GLU A 184 -15.85 -4.21 2.47
N GLU A 185 -15.98 -2.90 2.33
CA GLU A 185 -17.28 -2.24 2.17
C GLU A 185 -17.20 -0.92 1.40
N VAL A 186 -18.34 -0.43 0.96
CA VAL A 186 -18.52 0.94 0.50
C VAL A 186 -19.26 1.69 1.61
N PHE A 187 -18.62 2.72 2.16
CA PHE A 187 -19.16 3.54 3.24
C PHE A 187 -20.38 4.37 2.79
N PRO A 188 -21.21 4.84 3.72
CA PRO A 188 -22.50 5.47 3.38
C PRO A 188 -22.43 6.68 2.44
N LYS A 189 -21.30 7.41 2.40
CA LYS A 189 -21.11 8.54 1.47
C LYS A 189 -20.29 8.16 0.23
N GLY A 190 -19.99 6.86 0.04
CA GLY A 190 -19.43 6.31 -1.18
C GLY A 190 -17.91 6.14 -1.19
N THR A 191 -17.22 6.19 -0.06
CA THR A 191 -15.82 5.81 0.01
C THR A 191 -15.67 4.30 0.13
N GLY A 192 -14.89 3.66 -0.76
CA GLY A 192 -14.53 2.24 -0.63
C GLY A 192 -13.49 2.05 0.48
N TYR A 193 -13.65 1.00 1.29
CA TYR A 193 -12.79 0.76 2.44
C TYR A 193 -12.41 -0.71 2.63
N LEU A 194 -11.19 -0.94 3.12
CA LEU A 194 -10.71 -2.20 3.69
C LEU A 194 -9.66 -1.89 4.77
N THR A 195 -9.82 -2.46 5.98
CA THR A 195 -8.91 -2.20 7.11
C THR A 195 -7.47 -2.60 6.83
N ASP A 196 -7.22 -3.77 6.22
CA ASP A 196 -5.88 -4.16 5.82
C ASP A 196 -5.89 -5.07 4.59
N LEU A 197 -5.03 -4.76 3.62
CA LEU A 197 -4.88 -5.52 2.38
C LEU A 197 -4.20 -6.89 2.58
N GLY A 198 -3.51 -7.09 3.69
CA GLY A 198 -2.61 -8.22 3.90
C GLY A 198 -1.24 -8.03 3.26
N MET A 199 -0.57 -9.12 2.90
CA MET A 199 0.76 -9.08 2.30
C MET A 199 0.87 -9.87 1.00
N THR A 200 1.82 -9.48 0.17
CA THR A 200 2.31 -10.24 -0.97
C THR A 200 3.68 -10.83 -0.61
N GLY A 201 3.73 -12.13 -0.37
CA GLY A 201 4.93 -12.77 0.17
C GLY A 201 4.78 -14.27 0.37
N ALA A 202 5.67 -14.86 1.15
CA ALA A 202 5.70 -16.29 1.42
C ALA A 202 4.44 -16.77 2.17
N VAL A 203 3.76 -17.80 1.66
CA VAL A 203 2.54 -18.37 2.26
C VAL A 203 2.83 -18.93 3.65
N ARG A 204 3.86 -19.77 3.77
CA ARG A 204 4.26 -20.38 5.03
C ARG A 204 5.35 -19.55 5.71
N SER A 205 4.93 -18.48 6.37
CA SER A 205 5.81 -17.54 7.06
C SER A 205 5.09 -16.90 8.25
N VAL A 206 5.84 -16.28 9.12
CA VAL A 206 5.30 -15.33 10.10
C VAL A 206 5.49 -13.94 9.54
N LEU A 207 4.43 -13.41 8.91
CA LEU A 207 4.43 -12.08 8.28
C LEU A 207 5.57 -11.88 7.24
N GLY A 208 5.92 -12.96 6.50
CA GLY A 208 7.02 -12.95 5.54
C GLY A 208 8.35 -13.47 6.07
N ILE A 209 8.49 -13.61 7.39
CA ILE A 209 9.72 -14.06 8.08
C ILE A 209 9.68 -15.58 8.29
N LYS A 210 10.86 -16.20 8.24
CA LYS A 210 11.05 -17.63 8.54
C LYS A 210 10.46 -17.99 9.91
N PRO A 211 9.52 -18.97 10.00
CA PRO A 211 8.79 -19.27 11.23
C PRO A 211 9.70 -19.57 12.42
N GLU A 212 10.76 -20.35 12.22
CA GLU A 212 11.69 -20.74 13.28
C GLU A 212 12.40 -19.53 13.87
N GLN A 213 12.74 -18.52 13.04
CA GLN A 213 13.36 -17.28 13.51
C GLN A 213 12.38 -16.47 14.38
N SER A 214 11.13 -16.36 13.96
CA SER A 214 10.12 -15.62 14.71
C SER A 214 9.82 -16.32 16.05
N VAL A 215 9.66 -17.64 16.04
CA VAL A 215 9.43 -18.43 17.26
C VAL A 215 10.60 -18.26 18.23
N GLU A 216 11.85 -18.37 17.77
CA GLU A 216 13.03 -18.19 18.62
C GLU A 216 13.07 -16.80 19.25
N THR A 217 12.75 -15.74 18.49
CA THR A 217 12.68 -14.36 19.01
C THR A 217 11.64 -14.24 20.13
N PHE A 218 10.44 -14.81 19.96
CA PHE A 218 9.38 -14.75 20.97
C PHE A 218 9.64 -15.64 22.19
N LEU A 219 10.48 -16.67 22.05
CA LEU A 219 10.99 -17.46 23.19
C LEU A 219 12.07 -16.76 23.99
N GLY A 220 12.47 -15.54 23.62
CA GLY A 220 13.48 -14.73 24.31
C GLY A 220 14.87 -14.86 23.70
N GLY A 221 15.01 -15.42 22.51
CA GLY A 221 16.24 -15.44 21.75
C GLY A 221 16.68 -14.06 21.26
N LEU A 222 17.95 -13.95 20.86
CA LEU A 222 18.48 -12.69 20.37
C LEU A 222 17.83 -12.29 19.02
N PRO A 223 17.44 -11.01 18.85
CA PRO A 223 16.95 -10.53 17.56
C PRO A 223 18.05 -10.63 16.51
N GLY A 224 17.66 -10.98 15.29
CA GLY A 224 18.56 -11.07 14.16
C GLY A 224 17.98 -10.44 12.90
N ARG A 225 18.80 -10.35 11.85
CA ARG A 225 18.32 -9.88 10.55
C ARG A 225 17.21 -10.80 10.03
N TYR A 226 16.08 -10.23 9.67
CA TYR A 226 14.94 -10.96 9.12
C TYR A 226 15.32 -11.75 7.86
N ARG A 227 14.85 -12.98 7.78
CA ARG A 227 15.07 -13.89 6.65
C ARG A 227 13.75 -14.45 6.18
N GLU A 228 13.56 -14.45 4.87
CA GLU A 228 12.42 -15.14 4.25
C GLU A 228 12.61 -16.67 4.29
N PRO A 229 11.52 -17.45 4.23
CA PRO A 229 11.60 -18.92 4.11
C PRO A 229 12.29 -19.32 2.80
N GLU A 230 13.21 -20.30 2.87
CA GLU A 230 13.98 -20.76 1.70
C GLU A 230 13.11 -21.46 0.64
N LYS A 231 12.03 -22.09 1.08
CA LYS A 231 11.09 -22.83 0.20
C LYS A 231 9.66 -22.51 0.62
N SER A 232 9.03 -21.57 -0.05
CA SER A 232 7.61 -21.28 0.11
C SER A 232 6.98 -20.89 -1.22
N SER A 233 5.73 -21.30 -1.47
CA SER A 233 4.93 -20.67 -2.49
C SER A 233 4.62 -19.23 -2.08
N GLY A 234 4.52 -18.33 -3.06
CA GLY A 234 4.08 -16.96 -2.83
C GLY A 234 2.56 -16.84 -2.81
N LYS A 235 2.06 -15.84 -2.12
CA LYS A 235 0.69 -15.34 -2.24
C LYS A 235 0.71 -13.86 -2.61
N MET A 236 -0.33 -13.39 -3.31
CA MET A 236 -0.55 -11.97 -3.59
C MET A 236 -1.93 -11.58 -3.04
N GLN A 237 -1.96 -10.68 -2.07
CA GLN A 237 -3.17 -10.22 -1.41
C GLN A 237 -3.38 -8.72 -1.66
N GLY A 238 -4.66 -8.32 -1.73
CA GLY A 238 -5.05 -6.94 -2.01
C GLY A 238 -6.56 -6.79 -2.15
N ALA A 239 -6.98 -5.68 -2.75
CA ALA A 239 -8.39 -5.42 -3.05
C ALA A 239 -8.55 -4.65 -4.36
N ILE A 240 -9.68 -4.85 -5.01
CA ILE A 240 -10.12 -4.10 -6.18
C ILE A 240 -11.22 -3.15 -5.73
N PHE A 241 -11.05 -1.87 -6.00
CA PHE A 241 -12.04 -0.82 -5.78
C PHE A 241 -12.61 -0.42 -7.15
N THR A 242 -13.91 -0.62 -7.32
CA THR A 242 -14.62 -0.20 -8.54
C THR A 242 -15.16 1.21 -8.34
N LEU A 243 -14.64 2.17 -9.10
CA LEU A 243 -14.94 3.60 -8.98
C LEU A 243 -15.73 4.11 -10.19
N ASP A 244 -16.69 5.01 -9.95
CA ASP A 244 -17.49 5.64 -11.01
C ASP A 244 -16.97 7.08 -11.28
N ASP A 245 -16.55 7.35 -12.53
CA ASP A 245 -16.01 8.66 -12.93
C ASP A 245 -17.07 9.78 -12.95
N ALA A 246 -18.35 9.42 -12.98
CA ALA A 246 -19.42 10.41 -12.92
C ALA A 246 -19.58 11.02 -11.52
N THR A 247 -19.27 10.26 -10.48
CA THR A 247 -19.41 10.68 -9.09
C THR A 247 -18.08 10.88 -8.37
N GLY A 248 -17.00 10.25 -8.85
CA GLY A 248 -15.71 10.16 -8.17
C GLY A 248 -15.69 9.18 -7.00
N LEU A 249 -16.78 8.41 -6.80
CA LEU A 249 -16.98 7.55 -5.63
C LEU A 249 -16.85 6.06 -5.96
N CYS A 250 -16.70 5.25 -4.93
CA CYS A 250 -16.64 3.80 -5.01
C CYS A 250 -18.06 3.20 -5.10
N VAL A 251 -18.21 2.15 -5.92
CA VAL A 251 -19.47 1.40 -6.07
C VAL A 251 -19.31 -0.08 -5.70
N GLY A 252 -18.09 -0.55 -5.44
CA GLY A 252 -17.84 -1.90 -5.00
C GLY A 252 -16.40 -2.13 -4.57
N VAL A 253 -16.21 -3.04 -3.61
CA VAL A 253 -14.88 -3.50 -3.13
C VAL A 253 -14.85 -5.02 -3.17
N GLU A 254 -13.78 -5.60 -3.75
CA GLU A 254 -13.57 -7.03 -3.84
C GLU A 254 -12.15 -7.38 -3.38
N ARG A 255 -12.00 -8.30 -2.42
CA ARG A 255 -10.68 -8.79 -2.01
C ARG A 255 -10.05 -9.68 -3.07
N VAL A 256 -8.73 -9.64 -3.15
CA VAL A 256 -7.89 -10.47 -4.02
C VAL A 256 -6.97 -11.34 -3.18
N ASP A 257 -7.00 -12.65 -3.38
CA ASP A 257 -6.04 -13.61 -2.80
C ASP A 257 -5.64 -14.61 -3.91
N VAL A 258 -4.40 -14.50 -4.38
CA VAL A 258 -3.83 -15.37 -5.41
C VAL A 258 -2.71 -16.18 -4.80
N ARG A 259 -2.71 -17.51 -5.04
CA ARG A 259 -1.71 -18.44 -4.48
C ARG A 259 -1.07 -19.30 -5.57
#